data_fab3787263b0038d4f40bbfe2d16fd64
#
_entry.id   fab3787263b0038d4f40bbfe2d16fd64
#
_cell.length_a   1.000
_cell.length_b   1.000
_cell.length_c   1.000
_cell.angle_alpha   90.00
_cell.angle_beta   90.00
_cell.angle_gamma   90.00
#
_symmetry.space_group_name_H-M   'P 1'
#
loop_
_entity.id
_entity.type
_entity.pdbx_description
1 polymer ?
#
loop_
_entity_poly.entity_id
_entity_poly.type
_entity_poly.pdbx_seq_one_letter_code
_entity_poly.pdbx_strand_id
1 'polypeptide(L)'
;PALFADALKGYGLEVQEVDLTQVVRQERQSGILWNATRLRQLIAEDECGALPRIKVTGFADIKVLPGNELIDALEACYDHDGLDETIVVCRSNKRTNIYNNGIRAQILWREDELNTGDLLMVAKNNYFWTEQLQADMLRNGERKEVVAQIPDFIANGETAVVRRVRRTRELYGFRFA
;
A
#
# COMPACT_ATOMS: atom_id res chain seq x y z
N PRO A 1 21.92 -13.43 4.08
CA PRO A 1 21.30 -12.78 2.93
C PRO A 1 22.32 -12.21 1.98
N ALA A 2 21.97 -12.15 0.68
CA ALA A 2 22.89 -11.80 -0.41
C ALA A 2 23.50 -10.39 -0.33
N LEU A 3 22.99 -9.51 0.51
CA LEU A 3 23.45 -8.12 0.67
C LEU A 3 24.35 -7.90 1.89
N PHE A 4 24.76 -8.93 2.62
CA PHE A 4 25.75 -8.75 3.68
C PHE A 4 27.12 -8.39 3.09
N ALA A 5 27.81 -7.42 3.70
CA ALA A 5 29.10 -6.92 3.27
C ALA A 5 30.12 -8.05 3.05
N ASP A 6 30.16 -9.04 3.96
CA ASP A 6 31.08 -10.17 3.86
C ASP A 6 30.76 -11.10 2.69
N ALA A 7 29.46 -11.30 2.39
CA ALA A 7 29.05 -12.07 1.22
C ALA A 7 29.44 -11.38 -0.08
N LEU A 8 29.24 -10.06 -0.16
CA LEU A 8 29.58 -9.24 -1.34
C LEU A 8 31.11 -9.16 -1.53
N LYS A 9 31.89 -9.02 -0.46
CA LYS A 9 33.35 -9.09 -0.50
C LYS A 9 33.84 -10.46 -0.99
N GLY A 10 33.15 -11.56 -0.64
CA GLY A 10 33.43 -12.89 -1.13
C GLY A 10 33.29 -13.05 -2.65
N TYR A 11 32.50 -12.19 -3.30
CA TYR A 11 32.38 -12.09 -4.76
C TYR A 11 33.39 -11.13 -5.39
N GLY A 12 34.36 -10.62 -4.61
CA GLY A 12 35.39 -9.69 -5.10
C GLY A 12 34.91 -8.25 -5.31
N LEU A 13 33.75 -7.89 -4.71
CA LEU A 13 33.22 -6.54 -4.79
C LEU A 13 33.84 -5.66 -3.71
N GLU A 14 34.14 -4.41 -4.03
CA GLU A 14 34.47 -3.38 -3.05
C GLU A 14 33.15 -2.91 -2.39
N VAL A 15 33.06 -3.07 -1.08
CA VAL A 15 31.84 -2.77 -0.32
C VAL A 15 32.09 -1.68 0.70
N GLN A 16 31.35 -0.58 0.57
CA GLN A 16 31.26 0.47 1.57
C GLN A 16 29.92 0.38 2.29
N GLU A 17 29.97 0.24 3.60
CA GLU A 17 28.77 0.18 4.45
C GLU A 17 28.50 1.58 5.02
N VAL A 18 27.28 2.08 4.87
CA VAL A 18 26.84 3.36 5.42
C VAL A 18 25.56 3.16 6.21
N ASP A 19 25.60 3.48 7.48
CA ASP A 19 24.44 3.41 8.36
C ASP A 19 23.75 4.77 8.47
N LEU A 20 22.48 4.84 8.04
CA LEU A 20 21.66 6.05 8.08
C LEU A 20 20.94 6.13 9.43
N THR A 21 21.50 6.85 10.37
CA THR A 21 20.98 6.96 11.75
C THR A 21 20.05 8.15 11.97
N GLN A 22 20.07 9.15 11.09
CA GLN A 22 19.28 10.38 11.26
C GLN A 22 17.98 10.34 10.45
N VAL A 23 16.84 10.59 11.11
CA VAL A 23 15.53 10.73 10.47
C VAL A 23 15.33 12.19 10.03
N VAL A 24 15.17 12.40 8.72
CA VAL A 24 15.06 13.75 8.11
C VAL A 24 13.62 14.08 7.70
N ARG A 25 12.74 13.08 7.53
CA ARG A 25 11.42 13.23 6.92
C ARG A 25 10.37 13.90 7.78
N GLN A 26 10.59 14.04 9.08
CA GLN A 26 9.58 14.54 10.01
C GLN A 26 10.18 15.59 10.94
N GLU A 27 9.35 16.57 11.33
CA GLU A 27 9.75 17.62 12.25
C GLU A 27 10.10 17.06 13.65
N ARG A 28 11.00 17.72 14.35
CA ARG A 28 11.47 17.30 15.69
C ARG A 28 10.33 17.23 16.73
N GLN A 29 9.20 17.92 16.50
CA GLN A 29 8.03 17.93 17.39
C GLN A 29 6.96 16.90 16.98
N SER A 30 7.22 16.08 15.95
CA SER A 30 6.30 15.05 15.47
C SER A 30 6.13 13.93 16.49
N GLY A 31 4.89 13.67 16.87
CA GLY A 31 4.51 12.54 17.71
C GLY A 31 4.71 11.20 17.01
N ILE A 32 4.56 11.16 15.70
CA ILE A 32 4.85 9.99 14.86
C ILE A 32 6.34 9.63 15.00
N LEU A 33 7.23 10.62 14.80
CA LEU A 33 8.68 10.42 14.93
C LEU A 33 9.07 10.02 16.34
N TRP A 34 8.49 10.65 17.36
CA TRP A 34 8.75 10.34 18.76
C TRP A 34 8.41 8.86 19.07
N ASN A 35 7.21 8.42 18.70
CA ASN A 35 6.77 7.04 18.91
C ASN A 35 7.61 6.03 18.11
N ALA A 36 7.90 6.32 16.86
CA ALA A 36 8.73 5.46 16.01
C ALA A 36 10.16 5.32 16.56
N THR A 37 10.73 6.41 17.09
CA THR A 37 12.06 6.39 17.72
C THR A 37 12.04 5.58 19.01
N ARG A 38 11.01 5.74 19.84
CA ARG A 38 10.87 4.94 21.08
C ARG A 38 10.73 3.45 20.79
N LEU A 39 9.94 3.08 19.77
CA LEU A 39 9.81 1.69 19.32
C LEU A 39 11.17 1.11 18.87
N ARG A 40 11.95 1.85 18.08
CA ARG A 40 13.27 1.42 17.64
C ARG A 40 14.25 1.23 18.82
N GLN A 41 14.19 2.10 19.81
CA GLN A 41 14.99 1.96 21.03
C GLN A 41 14.65 0.68 21.80
N LEU A 42 13.35 0.40 22.00
CA LEU A 42 12.90 -0.83 22.67
C LEU A 42 13.36 -2.09 21.92
N ILE A 43 13.34 -2.07 20.60
CA ILE A 43 13.83 -3.18 19.78
C ILE A 43 15.36 -3.34 19.93
N ALA A 44 16.11 -2.24 19.95
CA ALA A 44 17.58 -2.26 20.09
C ALA A 44 18.03 -2.71 21.49
N GLU A 45 17.25 -2.40 22.51
CA GLU A 45 17.49 -2.78 23.91
C GLU A 45 16.99 -4.20 24.22
N ASP A 46 16.46 -4.91 23.23
CA ASP A 46 15.84 -6.27 23.36
C ASP A 46 14.72 -6.36 24.41
N GLU A 47 14.09 -5.24 24.72
CA GLU A 47 12.93 -5.17 25.61
C GLU A 47 11.62 -5.59 24.95
N CYS A 48 11.66 -6.58 24.04
CA CYS A 48 10.50 -7.05 23.27
C CYS A 48 9.41 -7.75 24.12
N GLY A 49 9.68 -8.00 25.40
CA GLY A 49 8.72 -8.64 26.31
C GLY A 49 7.58 -7.73 26.79
N ALA A 50 7.69 -6.41 26.69
CA ALA A 50 6.69 -5.45 27.11
C ALA A 50 5.96 -4.84 25.90
N LEU A 51 4.62 -4.77 25.96
CA LEU A 51 3.86 -4.05 24.93
C LEU A 51 4.22 -2.56 24.96
N PRO A 52 4.63 -1.98 23.82
CA PRO A 52 5.01 -0.58 23.77
C PRO A 52 3.79 0.32 24.04
N ARG A 53 3.97 1.35 24.84
CA ARG A 53 2.94 2.37 25.07
C ARG A 53 3.13 3.49 24.07
N ILE A 54 2.15 3.67 23.19
CA ILE A 54 2.11 4.77 22.24
C ILE A 54 1.65 6.05 22.96
N LYS A 55 2.44 7.12 22.86
CA LYS A 55 2.07 8.43 23.38
C LYS A 55 1.24 9.15 22.32
N VAL A 56 -0.02 9.43 22.63
CA VAL A 56 -0.99 10.05 21.71
C VAL A 56 -1.35 11.49 22.07
N THR A 57 -0.89 11.98 23.22
CA THR A 57 -1.20 13.34 23.71
C THR A 57 -0.01 14.27 23.61
N GLY A 58 -0.27 15.55 23.37
CA GLY A 58 0.75 16.58 23.33
C GLY A 58 1.46 16.73 21.98
N PHE A 59 0.90 16.18 20.91
CA PHE A 59 1.40 16.28 19.54
C PHE A 59 0.31 16.82 18.62
N ALA A 60 0.68 17.69 17.70
CA ALA A 60 -0.26 18.25 16.72
C ALA A 60 -0.61 17.26 15.59
N ASP A 61 0.29 16.34 15.29
CA ASP A 61 0.20 15.34 14.22
C ASP A 61 -0.47 14.03 14.65
N ILE A 62 -0.92 13.91 15.92
CA ILE A 62 -1.66 12.75 16.43
C ILE A 62 -2.97 13.18 17.03
N LYS A 63 -4.07 12.66 16.50
CA LYS A 63 -5.42 12.85 17.02
C LYS A 63 -6.06 11.51 17.33
N VAL A 64 -6.60 11.35 18.54
CA VAL A 64 -7.40 10.18 18.93
C VAL A 64 -8.85 10.50 18.61
N LEU A 65 -9.49 9.63 17.85
CA LEU A 65 -10.89 9.77 17.45
C LEU A 65 -11.73 8.70 18.14
N PRO A 66 -12.87 9.07 18.73
CA PRO A 66 -13.88 8.11 19.13
C PRO A 66 -14.52 7.46 17.89
N GLY A 67 -14.98 6.21 18.02
CA GLY A 67 -15.45 5.44 16.87
C GLY A 67 -16.67 6.05 16.14
N ASN A 68 -17.50 6.82 16.84
CA ASN A 68 -18.64 7.52 16.27
C ASN A 68 -18.28 8.76 15.43
N GLU A 69 -17.06 9.30 15.57
CA GLU A 69 -16.57 10.44 14.78
C GLU A 69 -15.69 10.00 13.60
N LEU A 70 -15.47 8.70 13.43
CA LEU A 70 -14.50 8.19 12.45
C LEU A 70 -14.91 8.49 11.01
N ILE A 71 -16.20 8.33 10.68
CA ILE A 71 -16.69 8.57 9.31
C ILE A 71 -16.55 10.04 8.93
N ASP A 72 -17.00 10.94 9.81
CA ASP A 72 -16.92 12.39 9.58
C ASP A 72 -15.45 12.86 9.44
N ALA A 73 -14.57 12.28 10.26
CA ALA A 73 -13.14 12.58 10.18
C ALA A 73 -12.49 12.06 8.89
N LEU A 74 -12.88 10.87 8.41
CA LEU A 74 -12.40 10.32 7.14
C LEU A 74 -12.92 11.13 5.95
N GLU A 75 -14.19 11.54 5.97
CA GLU A 75 -14.77 12.42 4.96
C GLU A 75 -13.99 13.73 4.90
N ALA A 76 -13.74 14.37 6.05
CA ALA A 76 -12.94 15.60 6.12
C ALA A 76 -11.50 15.40 5.59
N CYS A 77 -10.84 14.26 5.85
CA CYS A 77 -9.52 13.97 5.31
C CYS A 77 -9.57 13.81 3.79
N TYR A 78 -10.56 13.08 3.26
CA TYR A 78 -10.69 12.88 1.82
C TYR A 78 -11.02 14.18 1.08
N ASP A 79 -11.80 15.07 1.69
CA ASP A 79 -12.14 16.38 1.12
C ASP A 79 -10.95 17.35 1.16
N HIS A 80 -10.16 17.32 2.24
CA HIS A 80 -9.04 18.23 2.43
C HIS A 80 -7.75 17.77 1.75
N ASP A 81 -7.37 16.49 1.97
CA ASP A 81 -6.09 15.95 1.55
C ASP A 81 -6.20 15.13 0.26
N GLY A 82 -7.37 14.56 -0.01
CA GLY A 82 -7.64 13.70 -1.16
C GLY A 82 -7.51 12.21 -0.86
N LEU A 83 -8.06 11.41 -1.79
CA LEU A 83 -8.04 9.93 -1.69
C LEU A 83 -6.63 9.36 -1.77
N ASP A 84 -5.74 9.98 -2.54
CA ASP A 84 -4.39 9.49 -2.78
C ASP A 84 -3.44 9.78 -1.60
N GLU A 85 -3.77 10.78 -0.77
CA GLU A 85 -2.98 11.19 0.38
C GLU A 85 -3.52 10.64 1.72
N THR A 86 -4.69 9.97 1.69
CA THR A 86 -5.34 9.43 2.89
C THR A 86 -5.32 7.90 2.89
N ILE A 87 -4.79 7.28 3.93
CA ILE A 87 -4.75 5.82 4.08
C ILE A 87 -5.33 5.37 5.41
N VAL A 88 -6.14 4.30 5.38
CA VAL A 88 -6.66 3.61 6.57
C VAL A 88 -5.88 2.30 6.79
N VAL A 89 -5.14 2.22 7.88
CA VAL A 89 -4.36 1.02 8.22
C VAL A 89 -5.14 0.16 9.20
N CYS A 90 -5.35 -1.10 8.83
CA CYS A 90 -6.08 -2.09 9.62
C CYS A 90 -5.22 -3.31 10.00
N ARG A 91 -5.55 -3.94 11.12
CA ARG A 91 -4.84 -5.13 11.59
C ARG A 91 -5.11 -6.39 10.75
N SER A 92 -6.27 -6.49 10.08
CA SER A 92 -6.67 -7.70 9.36
C SER A 92 -7.42 -7.38 8.07
N ASN A 93 -7.30 -8.25 7.07
CA ASN A 93 -8.04 -8.14 5.79
C ASN A 93 -9.56 -8.10 5.99
N LYS A 94 -10.09 -8.82 6.98
CA LYS A 94 -11.52 -8.78 7.31
C LYS A 94 -11.96 -7.35 7.71
N ARG A 95 -11.17 -6.67 8.55
CA ARG A 95 -11.45 -5.28 8.93
C ARG A 95 -11.27 -4.32 7.76
N THR A 96 -10.21 -4.51 6.97
CA THR A 96 -9.98 -3.71 5.76
C THR A 96 -11.18 -3.75 4.82
N ASN A 97 -11.76 -4.93 4.57
CA ASN A 97 -12.95 -5.06 3.73
C ASN A 97 -14.18 -4.35 4.33
N ILE A 98 -14.36 -4.40 5.66
CA ILE A 98 -15.45 -3.69 6.33
C ILE A 98 -15.28 -2.17 6.14
N TYR A 99 -14.08 -1.64 6.36
CA TYR A 99 -13.79 -0.22 6.16
C TYR A 99 -13.92 0.20 4.69
N ASN A 100 -13.39 -0.59 3.75
CA ASN A 100 -13.51 -0.30 2.32
C ASN A 100 -14.97 -0.21 1.89
N ASN A 101 -15.81 -1.17 2.32
CA ASN A 101 -17.24 -1.14 2.00
C ASN A 101 -17.95 0.04 2.66
N GLY A 102 -17.61 0.35 3.93
CA GLY A 102 -18.18 1.51 4.62
C GLY A 102 -17.80 2.84 3.97
N ILE A 103 -16.53 3.04 3.64
CA ILE A 103 -16.04 4.24 2.95
C ILE A 103 -16.68 4.36 1.57
N ARG A 104 -16.75 3.29 0.80
CA ARG A 104 -17.38 3.30 -0.52
C ARG A 104 -18.84 3.69 -0.45
N ALA A 105 -19.61 3.11 0.49
CA ALA A 105 -21.04 3.35 0.60
C ALA A 105 -21.37 4.71 1.22
N GLN A 106 -20.65 5.13 2.28
CA GLN A 106 -21.04 6.29 3.11
C GLN A 106 -20.32 7.59 2.71
N ILE A 107 -19.10 7.50 2.21
CA ILE A 107 -18.30 8.67 1.85
C ILE A 107 -18.24 8.85 0.32
N LEU A 108 -17.97 7.78 -0.42
CA LEU A 108 -17.79 7.86 -1.87
C LEU A 108 -19.08 7.64 -2.67
N TRP A 109 -20.19 7.31 -2.00
CA TRP A 109 -21.51 7.08 -2.60
C TRP A 109 -21.48 6.06 -3.75
N ARG A 110 -20.71 4.98 -3.57
CA ARG A 110 -20.50 3.90 -4.55
C ARG A 110 -21.20 2.64 -4.07
N GLU A 111 -22.33 2.30 -4.70
CA GLU A 111 -23.18 1.17 -4.31
C GLU A 111 -22.85 -0.13 -5.05
N ASP A 112 -22.34 -0.01 -6.30
CA ASP A 112 -21.98 -1.17 -7.10
C ASP A 112 -20.72 -1.87 -6.56
N GLU A 113 -20.56 -3.17 -6.87
CA GLU A 113 -19.39 -3.95 -6.51
C GLU A 113 -18.08 -3.33 -7.04
N LEU A 114 -18.14 -2.71 -8.24
CA LEU A 114 -17.04 -2.01 -8.88
C LEU A 114 -17.56 -0.77 -9.60
N ASN A 115 -16.96 0.38 -9.31
CA ASN A 115 -17.29 1.65 -9.92
C ASN A 115 -16.10 2.25 -10.67
N THR A 116 -16.38 3.05 -11.69
CA THR A 116 -15.36 3.90 -12.32
C THR A 116 -14.74 4.83 -11.27
N GLY A 117 -13.42 4.91 -11.25
CA GLY A 117 -12.68 5.69 -10.25
C GLY A 117 -12.34 4.91 -8.97
N ASP A 118 -12.72 3.63 -8.84
CA ASP A 118 -12.26 2.80 -7.72
C ASP A 118 -10.75 2.59 -7.79
N LEU A 119 -10.09 2.66 -6.64
CA LEU A 119 -8.69 2.30 -6.47
C LEU A 119 -8.62 0.81 -6.09
N LEU A 120 -8.00 0.01 -6.92
CA LEU A 120 -7.78 -1.41 -6.68
C LEU A 120 -6.34 -1.65 -6.28
N MET A 121 -6.12 -2.59 -5.36
CA MET A 121 -4.79 -3.07 -5.01
C MET A 121 -4.65 -4.54 -5.38
N VAL A 122 -3.55 -4.89 -6.02
CA VAL A 122 -3.22 -6.25 -6.40
C VAL A 122 -2.87 -7.07 -5.15
N ALA A 123 -3.67 -8.08 -4.84
CA ALA A 123 -3.51 -8.89 -3.65
C ALA A 123 -2.48 -10.04 -3.79
N LYS A 124 -2.10 -10.40 -5.01
CA LYS A 124 -1.11 -11.45 -5.32
C LYS A 124 -0.42 -11.13 -6.63
N ASN A 125 0.86 -11.51 -6.75
CA ASN A 125 1.56 -11.45 -8.03
C ASN A 125 0.78 -12.17 -9.12
N ASN A 126 0.65 -11.55 -10.27
CA ASN A 126 -0.02 -12.12 -11.43
C ASN A 126 0.93 -12.07 -12.63
N TYR A 127 1.27 -13.23 -13.16
CA TYR A 127 2.15 -13.42 -14.33
C TYR A 127 1.35 -13.66 -15.62
N PHE A 128 0.15 -14.23 -15.48
CA PHE A 128 -0.66 -14.71 -16.60
C PHE A 128 -1.04 -13.60 -17.58
N TRP A 129 -1.53 -12.46 -17.08
CA TRP A 129 -2.02 -11.39 -17.96
C TRP A 129 -0.91 -10.68 -18.72
N THR A 130 0.26 -10.53 -18.10
CA THR A 130 1.43 -9.90 -18.74
C THR A 130 2.02 -10.83 -19.80
N GLU A 131 2.16 -12.12 -19.53
CA GLU A 131 2.60 -13.12 -20.49
C GLU A 131 1.64 -13.21 -21.69
N GLN A 132 0.32 -13.21 -21.44
CA GLN A 132 -0.66 -13.19 -22.54
C GLN A 132 -0.58 -11.92 -23.38
N LEU A 133 -0.48 -10.76 -22.74
CA LEU A 133 -0.35 -9.50 -23.45
C LEU A 133 0.90 -9.46 -24.31
N GLN A 134 2.05 -9.88 -23.79
CA GLN A 134 3.31 -9.97 -24.53
C GLN A 134 3.18 -10.93 -25.73
N ALA A 135 2.56 -12.10 -25.52
CA ALA A 135 2.36 -13.08 -26.58
C ALA A 135 1.42 -12.56 -27.69
N ASP A 136 0.34 -11.89 -27.33
CA ASP A 136 -0.61 -11.31 -28.27
C ASP A 136 0.00 -10.14 -29.08
N MET A 137 0.80 -9.28 -28.42
CA MET A 137 1.51 -8.19 -29.10
C MET A 137 2.54 -8.72 -30.12
N LEU A 138 3.30 -9.76 -29.74
CA LEU A 138 4.23 -10.41 -30.69
C LEU A 138 3.49 -11.07 -31.86
N ARG A 139 2.35 -11.69 -31.60
CA ARG A 139 1.52 -12.32 -32.64
C ARG A 139 0.94 -11.27 -33.59
N ASN A 140 0.63 -10.07 -33.09
CA ASN A 140 0.13 -8.94 -33.89
C ASN A 140 1.24 -8.15 -34.61
N GLY A 141 2.50 -8.58 -34.51
CA GLY A 141 3.64 -8.00 -35.23
C GLY A 141 4.27 -6.79 -34.54
N GLU A 142 4.02 -6.58 -33.27
CA GLU A 142 4.69 -5.52 -32.50
C GLU A 142 6.20 -5.80 -32.35
N ARG A 143 6.97 -4.73 -32.26
CA ARG A 143 8.44 -4.83 -32.14
C ARG A 143 8.82 -5.38 -30.78
N LYS A 144 9.82 -6.23 -30.74
CA LYS A 144 10.33 -6.83 -29.49
C LYS A 144 10.74 -5.80 -28.43
N GLU A 145 11.28 -4.65 -28.88
CA GLU A 145 11.68 -3.56 -28.00
C GLU A 145 10.48 -2.92 -27.26
N VAL A 146 9.31 -2.88 -27.91
CA VAL A 146 8.05 -2.38 -27.33
C VAL A 146 7.50 -3.41 -26.33
N VAL A 147 7.52 -4.68 -26.70
CA VAL A 147 7.05 -5.78 -25.84
C VAL A 147 7.94 -5.89 -24.58
N ALA A 148 9.24 -5.67 -24.68
CA ALA A 148 10.18 -5.68 -23.57
C ALA A 148 9.95 -4.54 -22.53
N GLN A 149 9.12 -3.53 -22.86
CA GLN A 149 8.73 -2.49 -21.92
C GLN A 149 7.56 -2.90 -21.00
N ILE A 150 6.89 -4.01 -21.33
CA ILE A 150 5.81 -4.54 -20.50
C ILE A 150 6.44 -5.27 -19.30
N PRO A 151 6.00 -5.00 -18.08
CA PRO A 151 6.48 -5.72 -16.90
C PRO A 151 6.25 -7.23 -17.06
N ASP A 152 7.13 -8.04 -16.51
CA ASP A 152 7.00 -9.51 -16.55
C ASP A 152 5.81 -10.00 -15.72
N PHE A 153 5.38 -9.23 -14.75
CA PHE A 153 4.23 -9.55 -13.91
C PHE A 153 3.62 -8.29 -13.29
N ILE A 154 2.40 -8.41 -12.79
CA ILE A 154 1.74 -7.41 -11.96
C ILE A 154 2.03 -7.76 -10.50
N ALA A 155 2.72 -6.87 -9.78
CA ALA A 155 3.19 -7.15 -8.42
C ALA A 155 2.08 -7.03 -7.37
N ASN A 156 2.18 -7.85 -6.32
CA ASN A 156 1.39 -7.66 -5.11
C ASN A 156 1.67 -6.27 -4.50
N GLY A 157 0.62 -5.53 -4.18
CA GLY A 157 0.70 -4.18 -3.64
C GLY A 157 0.66 -3.07 -4.70
N GLU A 158 0.75 -3.40 -5.99
CA GLU A 158 0.51 -2.41 -7.04
C GLU A 158 -0.94 -1.93 -7.02
N THR A 159 -1.15 -0.66 -7.35
CA THR A 159 -2.47 -0.02 -7.38
C THR A 159 -2.87 0.33 -8.80
N ALA A 160 -4.18 0.25 -9.08
CA ALA A 160 -4.76 0.63 -10.36
C ALA A 160 -6.09 1.34 -10.14
N VAL A 161 -6.36 2.36 -10.97
CA VAL A 161 -7.65 3.08 -10.96
C VAL A 161 -8.55 2.50 -12.05
N VAL A 162 -9.78 2.16 -11.67
CA VAL A 162 -10.80 1.66 -12.61
C VAL A 162 -11.19 2.79 -13.57
N ARG A 163 -10.77 2.68 -14.82
CA ARG A 163 -11.09 3.68 -15.84
C ARG A 163 -12.52 3.57 -16.37
N ARG A 164 -13.00 2.35 -16.50
CA ARG A 164 -14.33 2.08 -17.08
C ARG A 164 -14.79 0.68 -16.70
N VAL A 165 -16.02 0.58 -16.22
CA VAL A 165 -16.73 -0.69 -16.03
C VAL A 165 -17.57 -0.92 -17.29
N ARG A 166 -17.42 -2.10 -17.91
CA ARG A 166 -18.23 -2.55 -19.04
C ARG A 166 -19.35 -3.45 -18.53
N ARG A 167 -20.24 -3.91 -19.46
CA ARG A 167 -21.34 -4.80 -19.10
C ARG A 167 -20.84 -6.03 -18.37
N THR A 168 -21.38 -6.28 -17.19
CA THR A 168 -21.17 -7.50 -16.45
C THR A 168 -21.61 -8.70 -17.27
N ARG A 169 -20.77 -9.71 -17.40
CA ARG A 169 -21.10 -11.00 -17.99
C ARG A 169 -21.10 -12.06 -16.91
N GLU A 170 -22.04 -12.99 -16.99
CA GLU A 170 -22.07 -14.16 -16.14
C GLU A 170 -21.71 -15.39 -16.96
N LEU A 171 -20.75 -16.17 -16.50
CA LEU A 171 -20.35 -17.43 -17.12
C LEU A 171 -20.12 -18.47 -16.02
N TYR A 172 -20.82 -19.59 -16.09
CA TYR A 172 -20.76 -20.68 -15.10
C TYR A 172 -21.03 -20.22 -13.66
N GLY A 173 -21.92 -19.25 -13.45
CA GLY A 173 -22.23 -18.70 -12.13
C GLY A 173 -21.20 -17.67 -11.60
N PHE A 174 -20.18 -17.34 -12.37
CA PHE A 174 -19.24 -16.26 -12.05
C PHE A 174 -19.59 -14.99 -12.81
N ARG A 175 -19.57 -13.85 -12.12
CA ARG A 175 -19.75 -12.54 -12.73
C ARG A 175 -18.40 -11.95 -13.10
N PHE A 176 -18.30 -11.41 -14.31
CA PHE A 176 -17.12 -10.70 -14.84
C PHE A 176 -17.54 -9.28 -15.23
N ALA A 177 -16.79 -8.27 -14.82
CA ALA A 177 -16.95 -6.87 -15.18
C ALA A 177 -15.87 -6.40 -16.15
#